data_8457edd377891a2e09ea850d6fbe867e
#
_entry.id   8457edd377891a2e09ea850d6fbe867e
#
_cell.length_a   1.000
_cell.length_b   1.000
_cell.length_c   1.000
_cell.angle_alpha   90.00
_cell.angle_beta   90.00
_cell.angle_gamma   90.00
#
_symmetry.space_group_name_H-M   'P 1'
#
loop_
_entity.id
_entity.type
_entity.pdbx_description
1 polymer ?
#
loop_
_entity_poly.entity_id
_entity_poly.type
_entity_poly.pdbx_seq_one_letter_code
_entity_poly.pdbx_strand_id
1 'polypeptide(L)'
;MAKQGTILVVDDNKGILTAVQMLLGTCFEKVITISTPNKIKNTLHDENVDVVLLDMNFSAGINSGNEGLFWLSEIKKAYPSIQVVLFTAYADIDLAVRGIKEGATDFVVKPWDNAKLLETLQAAYQIRSANHKGGVGNKQLVSKESGMFWGDSNAMQQLRMLIEKVAKTDANLLITGENGTGKEMLAREIHLLSPRKDEAMVPVDMGAITETLFESELFGHVKGAFTDARTDRPGKFEVANNGSLFLDEIGNLSYHLQAKLLTALQRRSIVRVGSNTPIPINIRLICATNRDLQEMVQKEQFREDLLYRINTIHVEIPPLRERPEDIVPLTEIFITKYTNIYGKKPMTLTDDAKEKLKAQPWLGNIRELEHTVEKAIIIADSDTLDGNNFDFPRKREAPVKNDITTLEEMEHTMIKAAMDKFGGNLSLVANQLGISRQTLYNKIKRYEL
;
A
#
# COMPACT_ATOMS: atom_id res chain seq x y z
N MET A 1 -12.91 29.34 5.57
CA MET A 1 -13.36 28.74 4.28
C MET A 1 -14.88 28.85 4.20
N ALA A 2 -15.46 29.05 3.02
CA ALA A 2 -16.92 29.05 2.85
C ALA A 2 -17.43 27.62 3.14
N LYS A 3 -18.46 27.52 3.99
CA LYS A 3 -19.11 26.22 4.28
C LYS A 3 -19.78 25.73 3.00
N GLN A 4 -19.62 24.47 2.67
CA GLN A 4 -20.19 23.87 1.44
C GLN A 4 -20.67 22.46 1.69
N GLY A 5 -21.77 22.08 1.04
CA GLY A 5 -22.30 20.73 1.06
C GLY A 5 -23.26 20.40 2.19
N THR A 6 -24.11 19.42 1.93
CA THR A 6 -25.11 18.91 2.88
C THR A 6 -24.76 17.49 3.29
N ILE A 7 -24.64 17.26 4.59
CA ILE A 7 -24.38 15.92 5.17
C ILE A 7 -25.60 15.41 5.92
N LEU A 8 -25.94 14.15 5.67
CA LEU A 8 -26.89 13.39 6.46
C LEU A 8 -26.17 12.46 7.41
N VAL A 9 -26.42 12.58 8.72
CA VAL A 9 -25.87 11.71 9.75
C VAL A 9 -26.98 10.79 10.26
N VAL A 10 -26.75 9.49 10.21
CA VAL A 10 -27.71 8.45 10.62
C VAL A 10 -27.08 7.61 11.71
N ASP A 11 -27.59 7.74 12.95
CA ASP A 11 -27.08 7.03 14.11
C ASP A 11 -28.21 6.97 15.17
N ASP A 12 -28.43 5.85 15.84
CA ASP A 12 -29.51 5.72 16.85
C ASP A 12 -29.14 6.39 18.18
N ASN A 13 -27.86 6.68 18.39
CA ASN A 13 -27.36 7.35 19.59
C ASN A 13 -27.45 8.88 19.46
N LYS A 14 -28.42 9.47 20.22
CA LYS A 14 -28.62 10.92 20.22
C LYS A 14 -27.39 11.73 20.66
N GLY A 15 -26.57 11.19 21.58
CA GLY A 15 -25.33 11.83 22.00
C GLY A 15 -24.31 11.96 20.87
N ILE A 16 -24.16 10.91 20.10
CA ILE A 16 -23.31 10.91 18.88
C ILE A 16 -23.85 11.91 17.86
N LEU A 17 -25.15 11.88 17.57
CA LEU A 17 -25.77 12.83 16.65
C LEU A 17 -25.50 14.29 17.04
N THR A 18 -25.64 14.62 18.32
CA THR A 18 -25.39 15.99 18.80
C THR A 18 -23.91 16.38 18.69
N ALA A 19 -22.99 15.49 19.08
CA ALA A 19 -21.56 15.75 19.02
C ALA A 19 -21.09 15.94 17.57
N VAL A 20 -21.51 15.04 16.67
CA VAL A 20 -21.16 15.10 15.25
C VAL A 20 -21.80 16.32 14.58
N GLN A 21 -23.03 16.66 14.90
CA GLN A 21 -23.70 17.86 14.37
C GLN A 21 -22.97 19.15 14.74
N MET A 22 -22.53 19.29 15.99
CA MET A 22 -21.74 20.44 16.45
C MET A 22 -20.40 20.53 15.69
N LEU A 23 -19.69 19.39 15.56
CA LEU A 23 -18.42 19.33 14.86
C LEU A 23 -18.56 19.70 13.39
N LEU A 24 -19.47 19.03 12.67
CA LEU A 24 -19.64 19.21 11.23
C LEU A 24 -20.26 20.57 10.87
N GLY A 25 -21.08 21.15 11.75
CA GLY A 25 -21.65 22.47 11.57
C GLY A 25 -20.61 23.60 11.49
N THR A 26 -19.36 23.35 11.83
CA THR A 26 -18.24 24.30 11.64
C THR A 26 -17.73 24.33 10.20
N CYS A 27 -17.85 23.22 9.46
CA CYS A 27 -17.23 23.01 8.14
C CYS A 27 -18.22 22.88 6.99
N PHE A 28 -19.43 22.35 7.26
CA PHE A 28 -20.45 22.10 6.23
C PHE A 28 -21.60 23.10 6.32
N GLU A 29 -22.25 23.33 5.18
CA GLU A 29 -23.37 24.30 5.08
C GLU A 29 -24.61 23.81 5.82
N LYS A 30 -24.97 22.53 5.64
CA LYS A 30 -26.13 21.90 6.26
C LYS A 30 -25.77 20.51 6.81
N VAL A 31 -26.15 20.27 8.07
CA VAL A 31 -26.00 18.97 8.72
C VAL A 31 -27.37 18.50 9.20
N ILE A 32 -27.85 17.42 8.61
CA ILE A 32 -29.12 16.80 8.92
C ILE A 32 -28.86 15.56 9.76
N THR A 33 -29.56 15.39 10.86
CA THR A 33 -29.39 14.23 11.75
C THR A 33 -30.69 13.45 11.86
N ILE A 34 -30.63 12.14 11.71
CA ILE A 34 -31.78 11.24 11.91
C ILE A 34 -31.37 10.07 12.82
N SER A 35 -32.28 9.71 13.73
CA SER A 35 -32.03 8.63 14.70
C SER A 35 -32.58 7.26 14.26
N THR A 36 -33.20 7.19 13.09
CA THR A 36 -33.78 5.95 12.56
C THR A 36 -33.50 5.83 11.07
N PRO A 37 -33.00 4.69 10.59
CA PRO A 37 -32.64 4.53 9.19
C PRO A 37 -33.87 4.53 8.26
N ASN A 38 -35.07 4.25 8.75
CA ASN A 38 -36.30 4.25 7.94
C ASN A 38 -36.63 5.63 7.35
N LYS A 39 -36.08 6.71 7.90
CA LYS A 39 -36.25 8.07 7.37
C LYS A 39 -35.28 8.43 6.26
N ILE A 40 -34.26 7.60 6.00
CA ILE A 40 -33.23 7.89 5.00
C ILE A 40 -33.86 8.22 3.64
N LYS A 41 -34.73 7.35 3.12
CA LYS A 41 -35.34 7.52 1.77
C LYS A 41 -36.10 8.85 1.64
N ASN A 42 -36.89 9.20 2.64
CA ASN A 42 -37.65 10.46 2.63
C ASN A 42 -36.71 11.66 2.71
N THR A 43 -35.71 11.62 3.60
CA THR A 43 -34.74 12.71 3.75
C THR A 43 -33.91 12.91 2.47
N LEU A 44 -33.47 11.83 1.81
CA LEU A 44 -32.72 11.91 0.55
C LEU A 44 -33.59 12.38 -0.63
N HIS A 45 -34.90 12.18 -0.57
CA HIS A 45 -35.86 12.69 -1.57
C HIS A 45 -36.11 14.19 -1.38
N ASP A 46 -36.28 14.63 -0.11
CA ASP A 46 -36.72 16.00 0.20
C ASP A 46 -35.52 16.99 0.27
N GLU A 47 -34.30 16.48 0.51
CA GLU A 47 -33.11 17.27 0.72
C GLU A 47 -32.00 16.90 -0.27
N ASN A 48 -31.29 17.90 -0.76
CA ASN A 48 -30.14 17.64 -1.63
C ASN A 48 -28.90 17.27 -0.80
N VAL A 49 -28.79 15.97 -0.47
CA VAL A 49 -27.70 15.43 0.36
C VAL A 49 -26.52 15.03 -0.53
N ASP A 50 -25.32 15.44 -0.14
CA ASP A 50 -24.09 15.11 -0.84
C ASP A 50 -23.39 13.89 -0.24
N VAL A 51 -23.35 13.81 1.08
CA VAL A 51 -22.67 12.74 1.82
C VAL A 51 -23.57 12.19 2.92
N VAL A 52 -23.59 10.87 3.09
CA VAL A 52 -24.25 10.20 4.22
C VAL A 52 -23.20 9.58 5.13
N LEU A 53 -23.20 9.96 6.42
CA LEU A 53 -22.48 9.25 7.48
C LEU A 53 -23.46 8.25 8.10
N LEU A 54 -23.22 6.96 7.89
CA LEU A 54 -24.17 5.88 8.17
C LEU A 54 -23.64 4.95 9.26
N ASP A 55 -24.34 4.85 10.38
CA ASP A 55 -24.04 3.84 11.39
C ASP A 55 -24.25 2.42 10.85
N MET A 56 -23.39 1.51 11.29
CA MET A 56 -23.47 0.10 10.91
C MET A 56 -24.49 -0.70 11.71
N ASN A 57 -24.86 -0.26 12.93
CA ASN A 57 -25.74 -0.97 13.86
C ASN A 57 -26.78 -0.02 14.45
N PHE A 58 -28.08 -0.29 14.25
CA PHE A 58 -29.20 0.53 14.71
C PHE A 58 -30.02 -0.13 15.84
N SER A 59 -29.71 -1.36 16.23
CA SER A 59 -30.46 -2.11 17.25
C SER A 59 -29.57 -2.41 18.45
N ALA A 60 -29.91 -1.86 19.60
CA ALA A 60 -29.24 -2.14 20.88
C ALA A 60 -29.34 -3.65 21.21
N GLY A 61 -28.23 -4.38 21.01
CA GLY A 61 -28.08 -5.76 21.47
C GLY A 61 -27.75 -6.82 20.41
N ILE A 62 -27.80 -6.51 19.11
CA ILE A 62 -27.41 -7.44 18.05
C ILE A 62 -26.39 -6.74 17.12
N ASN A 63 -25.11 -6.86 17.45
CA ASN A 63 -24.01 -6.32 16.65
C ASN A 63 -23.78 -7.17 15.39
N SER A 64 -24.73 -7.20 14.45
CA SER A 64 -24.58 -7.97 13.20
C SER A 64 -24.02 -7.14 12.04
N GLY A 65 -24.01 -5.80 12.13
CA GLY A 65 -23.57 -4.87 11.07
C GLY A 65 -24.34 -4.99 9.75
N ASN A 66 -25.26 -5.95 9.64
CA ASN A 66 -26.00 -6.21 8.39
C ASN A 66 -27.00 -5.10 8.08
N GLU A 67 -27.47 -4.35 9.09
CA GLU A 67 -28.41 -3.25 8.89
C GLU A 67 -27.75 -2.09 8.14
N GLY A 68 -26.54 -1.70 8.52
CA GLY A 68 -25.79 -0.65 7.81
C GLY A 68 -25.49 -1.04 6.35
N LEU A 69 -25.10 -2.30 6.09
CA LEU A 69 -24.87 -2.78 4.72
C LEU A 69 -26.16 -2.81 3.90
N PHE A 70 -27.28 -3.21 4.50
CA PHE A 70 -28.59 -3.14 3.85
C PHE A 70 -28.93 -1.71 3.40
N TRP A 71 -28.81 -0.74 4.31
CA TRP A 71 -29.09 0.65 4.00
C TRP A 71 -28.10 1.26 3.00
N LEU A 72 -26.82 0.90 3.08
CA LEU A 72 -25.82 1.25 2.06
C LEU A 72 -26.28 0.81 0.66
N SER A 73 -26.67 -0.46 0.52
CA SER A 73 -27.16 -1.02 -0.75
C SER A 73 -28.42 -0.27 -1.25
N GLU A 74 -29.37 0.04 -0.37
CA GLU A 74 -30.58 0.77 -0.73
C GLU A 74 -30.30 2.23 -1.14
N ILE A 75 -29.36 2.90 -0.47
CA ILE A 75 -28.92 4.26 -0.84
C ILE A 75 -28.24 4.23 -2.21
N LYS A 76 -27.29 3.30 -2.41
CA LYS A 76 -26.53 3.23 -3.67
C LYS A 76 -27.38 2.81 -4.86
N LYS A 77 -28.41 1.99 -4.67
CA LYS A 77 -29.37 1.64 -5.73
C LYS A 77 -30.24 2.84 -6.15
N ALA A 78 -30.76 3.60 -5.18
CA ALA A 78 -31.67 4.72 -5.46
C ALA A 78 -30.92 6.01 -5.84
N TYR A 79 -29.75 6.24 -5.25
CA TYR A 79 -28.94 7.45 -5.38
C TYR A 79 -27.45 7.12 -5.58
N PRO A 80 -27.03 6.58 -6.75
CA PRO A 80 -25.66 6.09 -6.98
C PRO A 80 -24.57 7.15 -6.78
N SER A 81 -24.93 8.41 -6.98
CA SER A 81 -24.01 9.55 -6.90
C SER A 81 -23.75 10.05 -5.47
N ILE A 82 -24.61 9.73 -4.49
CA ILE A 82 -24.41 10.12 -3.08
C ILE A 82 -23.22 9.32 -2.52
N GLN A 83 -22.32 10.01 -1.83
CA GLN A 83 -21.22 9.36 -1.16
C GLN A 83 -21.66 8.86 0.21
N VAL A 84 -21.25 7.63 0.57
CA VAL A 84 -21.62 7.02 1.86
C VAL A 84 -20.34 6.69 2.62
N VAL A 85 -20.19 7.25 3.81
CA VAL A 85 -19.13 6.93 4.77
C VAL A 85 -19.74 6.12 5.89
N LEU A 86 -19.16 4.97 6.21
CA LEU A 86 -19.65 4.09 7.26
C LEU A 86 -19.10 4.53 8.62
N PHE A 87 -19.92 4.42 9.67
CA PHE A 87 -19.55 4.76 11.03
C PHE A 87 -19.66 3.51 11.90
N THR A 88 -18.53 2.93 12.32
CA THR A 88 -18.48 1.58 12.88
C THR A 88 -17.75 1.52 14.22
N ALA A 89 -18.10 0.55 15.08
CA ALA A 89 -17.34 0.26 16.29
C ALA A 89 -16.06 -0.51 15.97
N TYR A 90 -15.07 -0.46 16.86
CA TYR A 90 -13.75 -1.08 16.70
C TYR A 90 -13.79 -2.60 16.43
N ALA A 91 -14.84 -3.28 16.88
CA ALA A 91 -15.03 -4.72 16.68
C ALA A 91 -15.54 -5.10 15.28
N ASP A 92 -15.97 -4.14 14.44
CA ASP A 92 -16.68 -4.39 13.18
C ASP A 92 -15.87 -3.97 11.94
N ILE A 93 -14.53 -3.96 12.02
CA ILE A 93 -13.65 -3.55 10.89
C ILE A 93 -13.88 -4.44 9.67
N ASP A 94 -14.10 -5.73 9.83
CA ASP A 94 -14.40 -6.64 8.71
C ASP A 94 -15.69 -6.27 7.98
N LEU A 95 -16.68 -5.77 8.71
CA LEU A 95 -17.93 -5.26 8.13
C LEU A 95 -17.74 -3.94 7.41
N ALA A 96 -16.87 -3.05 7.92
CA ALA A 96 -16.51 -1.81 7.24
C ALA A 96 -15.81 -2.10 5.90
N VAL A 97 -14.87 -3.06 5.88
CA VAL A 97 -14.23 -3.53 4.64
C VAL A 97 -15.24 -4.11 3.65
N ARG A 98 -16.24 -4.86 4.12
CA ARG A 98 -17.35 -5.31 3.26
C ARG A 98 -18.15 -4.14 2.70
N GLY A 99 -18.45 -3.13 3.53
CA GLY A 99 -19.17 -1.95 3.11
C GLY A 99 -18.46 -1.18 1.99
N ILE A 100 -17.12 -1.06 2.06
CA ILE A 100 -16.32 -0.48 0.96
C ILE A 100 -16.52 -1.26 -0.34
N LYS A 101 -16.51 -2.60 -0.27
CA LYS A 101 -16.75 -3.48 -1.44
C LYS A 101 -18.19 -3.35 -1.99
N GLU A 102 -19.16 -2.98 -1.15
CA GLU A 102 -20.56 -2.77 -1.51
C GLU A 102 -20.85 -1.31 -1.95
N GLY A 103 -19.81 -0.48 -2.07
CA GLY A 103 -19.87 0.85 -2.65
C GLY A 103 -19.85 2.00 -1.63
N ALA A 104 -19.53 1.75 -0.37
CA ALA A 104 -19.21 2.85 0.55
C ALA A 104 -17.92 3.56 0.08
N THR A 105 -17.87 4.85 0.30
CA THR A 105 -16.71 5.68 -0.09
C THR A 105 -15.55 5.48 0.87
N ASP A 106 -15.85 5.39 2.18
CA ASP A 106 -14.86 5.20 3.24
C ASP A 106 -15.56 4.76 4.55
N PHE A 107 -14.78 4.58 5.63
CA PHE A 107 -15.31 4.32 6.96
C PHE A 107 -14.54 5.06 8.05
N VAL A 108 -15.22 5.33 9.18
CA VAL A 108 -14.64 5.92 10.38
C VAL A 108 -15.00 5.05 11.59
N VAL A 109 -14.02 4.82 12.49
CA VAL A 109 -14.17 3.96 13.66
C VAL A 109 -14.60 4.78 14.87
N LYS A 110 -15.54 4.27 15.67
CA LYS A 110 -15.96 4.83 16.97
C LYS A 110 -15.10 4.23 18.12
N PRO A 111 -14.57 5.01 19.06
CA PRO A 111 -14.57 6.48 19.11
C PRO A 111 -13.68 7.10 18.05
N TRP A 112 -14.10 8.23 17.49
CA TRP A 112 -13.42 8.86 16.36
C TRP A 112 -12.45 9.96 16.80
N ASP A 113 -11.48 10.23 15.94
CA ASP A 113 -10.71 11.46 15.95
C ASP A 113 -11.43 12.53 15.12
N ASN A 114 -11.57 13.74 15.66
CA ASN A 114 -12.32 14.83 15.02
C ASN A 114 -11.70 15.27 13.69
N ALA A 115 -10.35 15.33 13.62
CA ALA A 115 -9.65 15.74 12.40
C ALA A 115 -9.84 14.71 11.30
N LYS A 116 -9.70 13.41 11.64
CA LYS A 116 -9.89 12.31 10.71
C LYS A 116 -11.33 12.21 10.19
N LEU A 117 -12.34 12.40 11.07
CA LEU A 117 -13.74 12.40 10.65
C LEU A 117 -14.02 13.54 9.66
N LEU A 118 -13.53 14.74 9.93
CA LEU A 118 -13.68 15.90 9.04
C LEU A 118 -12.99 15.67 7.70
N GLU A 119 -11.77 15.16 7.70
CA GLU A 119 -11.00 14.84 6.49
C GLU A 119 -11.73 13.84 5.60
N THR A 120 -12.18 12.72 6.18
CA THR A 120 -12.91 11.67 5.45
C THR A 120 -14.19 12.21 4.82
N LEU A 121 -14.98 13.00 5.55
CA LEU A 121 -16.23 13.56 5.03
C LEU A 121 -16.00 14.67 4.00
N GLN A 122 -14.95 15.47 4.13
CA GLN A 122 -14.55 16.45 3.12
C GLN A 122 -14.09 15.77 1.82
N ALA A 123 -13.30 14.71 1.92
CA ALA A 123 -12.89 13.92 0.76
C ALA A 123 -14.11 13.32 0.03
N ALA A 124 -15.06 12.73 0.76
CA ALA A 124 -16.30 12.22 0.22
C ALA A 124 -17.14 13.33 -0.47
N TYR A 125 -17.23 14.52 0.12
CA TYR A 125 -17.89 15.67 -0.50
C TYR A 125 -17.20 16.13 -1.79
N GLN A 126 -15.87 16.15 -1.84
CA GLN A 126 -15.13 16.52 -3.04
C GLN A 126 -15.41 15.56 -4.19
N ILE A 127 -15.45 14.25 -3.94
CA ILE A 127 -15.84 13.23 -4.93
C ILE A 127 -17.26 13.51 -5.48
N ARG A 128 -18.21 13.85 -4.60
CA ARG A 128 -19.58 14.21 -4.99
C ARG A 128 -19.63 15.47 -5.83
N SER A 129 -18.93 16.53 -5.40
CA SER A 129 -18.89 17.83 -6.07
C SER A 129 -18.24 17.74 -7.47
N ALA A 130 -17.22 16.93 -7.63
CA ALA A 130 -16.58 16.64 -8.92
C ALA A 130 -17.58 15.97 -9.89
N ASN A 131 -18.39 15.05 -9.41
CA ASN A 131 -19.42 14.37 -10.20
C ASN A 131 -20.60 15.29 -10.60
N HIS A 132 -20.92 16.33 -9.81
CA HIS A 132 -22.01 17.28 -10.11
C HIS A 132 -21.63 18.36 -11.12
N LYS A 133 -20.34 18.76 -11.21
CA LYS A 133 -19.86 19.76 -12.18
C LYS A 133 -19.63 19.19 -13.58
N GLY A 134 -19.87 17.91 -13.80
CA GLY A 134 -19.64 17.16 -15.03
C GLY A 134 -20.84 17.01 -15.97
N GLY A 135 -21.84 17.89 -15.89
CA GLY A 135 -22.87 18.03 -16.93
C GLY A 135 -22.29 18.77 -18.14
N VAL A 136 -21.96 18.01 -19.24
CA VAL A 136 -21.46 18.47 -20.53
C VAL A 136 -19.98 18.93 -20.53
N GLY A 137 -19.10 17.99 -20.85
CA GLY A 137 -17.74 18.27 -21.31
C GLY A 137 -16.66 18.29 -20.23
N ASN A 138 -16.29 17.16 -19.73
CA ASN A 138 -14.89 16.78 -19.52
C ASN A 138 -14.76 15.36 -18.93
N LYS A 139 -14.79 14.38 -19.79
CA LYS A 139 -14.32 13.00 -19.47
C LYS A 139 -12.79 12.91 -19.29
N GLN A 140 -12.09 14.03 -19.06
CA GLN A 140 -10.64 14.09 -19.10
C GLN A 140 -9.94 14.53 -17.80
N LEU A 141 -10.63 14.73 -16.66
CA LEU A 141 -9.99 15.22 -15.44
C LEU A 141 -9.95 14.23 -14.26
N VAL A 142 -10.63 13.08 -14.32
CA VAL A 142 -10.54 12.03 -13.26
C VAL A 142 -9.45 10.98 -13.56
N SER A 143 -8.86 11.02 -14.76
CA SER A 143 -7.79 10.10 -15.18
C SER A 143 -6.36 10.68 -15.06
N LYS A 144 -6.18 11.85 -14.43
CA LYS A 144 -4.85 12.50 -14.37
C LYS A 144 -4.15 12.49 -13.00
N GLU A 145 -4.78 12.01 -11.94
CA GLU A 145 -4.15 12.03 -10.61
C GLU A 145 -3.66 10.66 -10.08
N SER A 146 -3.71 9.60 -10.88
CA SER A 146 -3.11 8.31 -10.53
C SER A 146 -2.09 7.82 -11.56
N GLY A 147 -1.56 8.69 -12.37
CA GLY A 147 -0.49 8.34 -13.31
C GLY A 147 0.79 8.00 -12.57
N MET A 148 1.42 6.88 -12.94
CA MET A 148 2.75 6.55 -12.47
C MET A 148 3.72 7.71 -12.80
N PHE A 149 4.51 8.14 -11.80
CA PHE A 149 5.60 9.08 -12.05
C PHE A 149 6.72 8.36 -12.82
N TRP A 150 6.94 8.76 -14.06
CA TRP A 150 7.92 8.12 -14.93
C TRP A 150 9.34 8.69 -14.78
N GLY A 151 9.48 9.89 -14.24
CA GLY A 151 10.76 10.55 -14.08
C GLY A 151 11.48 10.87 -15.38
N ASP A 152 12.68 11.46 -15.25
CA ASP A 152 13.53 11.84 -16.39
C ASP A 152 14.76 10.92 -16.54
N SER A 153 14.95 9.97 -15.61
CA SER A 153 16.07 9.02 -15.68
C SER A 153 15.96 8.13 -16.92
N ASN A 154 17.09 7.85 -17.54
CA ASN A 154 17.16 7.04 -18.77
C ASN A 154 16.55 5.64 -18.54
N ALA A 155 16.79 5.04 -17.37
CA ALA A 155 16.25 3.73 -17.02
C ALA A 155 14.71 3.74 -16.99
N MET A 156 14.08 4.77 -16.41
CA MET A 156 12.62 4.89 -16.36
C MET A 156 12.03 5.22 -17.72
N GLN A 157 12.71 6.00 -18.56
CA GLN A 157 12.25 6.28 -19.92
C GLN A 157 12.30 5.02 -20.81
N GLN A 158 13.34 4.19 -20.69
CA GLN A 158 13.42 2.90 -21.39
C GLN A 158 12.31 1.94 -20.91
N LEU A 159 12.08 1.88 -19.60
CA LEU A 159 10.99 1.12 -19.00
C LEU A 159 9.63 1.57 -19.56
N ARG A 160 9.38 2.87 -19.61
CA ARG A 160 8.16 3.45 -20.18
C ARG A 160 7.92 3.03 -21.62
N MET A 161 8.95 3.14 -22.47
CA MET A 161 8.85 2.73 -23.88
C MET A 161 8.53 1.24 -24.03
N LEU A 162 9.07 0.38 -23.16
CA LEU A 162 8.75 -1.04 -23.12
C LEU A 162 7.28 -1.25 -22.73
N ILE A 163 6.83 -0.59 -21.65
CA ILE A 163 5.46 -0.72 -21.14
C ILE A 163 4.43 -0.24 -22.16
N GLU A 164 4.65 0.86 -22.86
CA GLU A 164 3.74 1.37 -23.90
C GLU A 164 3.52 0.37 -25.05
N LYS A 165 4.53 -0.48 -25.34
CA LYS A 165 4.41 -1.56 -26.34
C LYS A 165 3.69 -2.77 -25.76
N VAL A 166 4.10 -3.22 -24.57
CA VAL A 166 3.63 -4.46 -23.95
C VAL A 166 2.20 -4.31 -23.40
N ALA A 167 1.84 -3.13 -22.93
CA ALA A 167 0.50 -2.87 -22.38
C ALA A 167 -0.62 -3.18 -23.39
N LYS A 168 -0.38 -3.00 -24.68
CA LYS A 168 -1.34 -3.25 -25.76
C LYS A 168 -1.56 -4.75 -26.07
N THR A 169 -0.84 -5.64 -25.41
CA THR A 169 -0.93 -7.09 -25.59
C THR A 169 -1.59 -7.77 -24.41
N ASP A 170 -2.06 -9.00 -24.58
CA ASP A 170 -2.58 -9.85 -23.49
C ASP A 170 -1.48 -10.75 -22.86
N ALA A 171 -0.20 -10.45 -23.12
CA ALA A 171 0.90 -11.21 -22.55
C ALA A 171 0.92 -11.08 -21.02
N ASN A 172 1.26 -12.18 -20.34
CA ASN A 172 1.53 -12.15 -18.90
C ASN A 172 2.80 -11.35 -18.63
N LEU A 173 2.80 -10.59 -17.54
CA LEU A 173 3.96 -9.80 -17.11
C LEU A 173 4.42 -10.23 -15.73
N LEU A 174 5.74 -10.30 -15.59
CA LEU A 174 6.40 -10.42 -14.30
C LEU A 174 7.18 -9.13 -14.01
N ILE A 175 6.77 -8.41 -12.98
CA ILE A 175 7.43 -7.19 -12.53
C ILE A 175 8.34 -7.55 -11.35
N THR A 176 9.63 -7.30 -11.48
CA THR A 176 10.59 -7.45 -10.39
C THR A 176 11.13 -6.10 -9.94
N GLY A 177 11.65 -6.05 -8.74
CA GLY A 177 12.25 -4.85 -8.16
C GLY A 177 12.15 -4.86 -6.64
N GLU A 178 12.99 -4.08 -6.01
CA GLU A 178 13.05 -3.98 -4.56
C GLU A 178 11.72 -3.49 -3.95
N ASN A 179 11.58 -3.65 -2.63
CA ASN A 179 10.42 -3.13 -1.92
C ASN A 179 10.35 -1.61 -2.02
N GLY A 180 9.15 -1.09 -2.25
CA GLY A 180 8.92 0.36 -2.34
C GLY A 180 9.33 1.03 -3.64
N THR A 181 9.69 0.28 -4.70
CA THR A 181 10.04 0.83 -6.03
C THR A 181 8.85 1.29 -6.87
N GLY A 182 7.62 0.85 -6.50
CA GLY A 182 6.38 1.22 -7.21
C GLY A 182 5.81 0.12 -8.11
N LYS A 183 6.06 -1.17 -7.82
CA LYS A 183 5.56 -2.32 -8.60
C LYS A 183 4.04 -2.29 -8.81
N GLU A 184 3.27 -1.98 -7.77
CA GLU A 184 1.81 -1.88 -7.86
C GLU A 184 1.37 -0.72 -8.77
N MET A 185 2.03 0.44 -8.67
CA MET A 185 1.74 1.59 -9.53
C MET A 185 2.00 1.26 -11.00
N LEU A 186 3.11 0.56 -11.28
CA LEU A 186 3.43 0.09 -12.63
C LEU A 186 2.37 -0.90 -13.16
N ALA A 187 1.92 -1.84 -12.31
CA ALA A 187 0.87 -2.78 -12.70
C ALA A 187 -0.46 -2.06 -13.04
N ARG A 188 -0.82 -1.04 -12.28
CA ARG A 188 -1.99 -0.18 -12.56
C ARG A 188 -1.83 0.57 -13.88
N GLU A 189 -0.66 1.15 -14.12
CA GLU A 189 -0.37 1.86 -15.37
C GLU A 189 -0.45 0.91 -16.59
N ILE A 190 0.10 -0.30 -16.48
CA ILE A 190 -0.01 -1.34 -17.51
C ILE A 190 -1.47 -1.67 -17.83
N HIS A 191 -2.31 -1.77 -16.80
CA HIS A 191 -3.74 -2.02 -16.98
C HIS A 191 -4.44 -0.85 -17.69
N LEU A 192 -4.18 0.39 -17.25
CA LEU A 192 -4.76 1.61 -17.82
C LEU A 192 -4.37 1.84 -19.30
N LEU A 193 -3.17 1.42 -19.68
CA LEU A 193 -2.69 1.48 -21.08
C LEU A 193 -3.15 0.28 -21.93
N SER A 194 -3.86 -0.68 -21.34
CA SER A 194 -4.28 -1.90 -22.02
C SER A 194 -5.64 -1.79 -22.72
N PRO A 195 -5.96 -2.73 -23.64
CA PRO A 195 -7.32 -2.84 -24.19
C PRO A 195 -8.39 -3.14 -23.13
N ARG A 196 -7.99 -3.60 -21.93
CA ARG A 196 -8.87 -3.95 -20.81
C ARG A 196 -9.00 -2.84 -19.76
N LYS A 197 -8.62 -1.61 -20.09
CA LYS A 197 -8.58 -0.45 -19.16
C LYS A 197 -9.94 -0.10 -18.53
N ASP A 198 -11.03 -0.45 -19.21
CA ASP A 198 -12.40 -0.19 -18.76
C ASP A 198 -12.99 -1.36 -17.95
N GLU A 199 -12.24 -2.47 -17.84
CA GLU A 199 -12.60 -3.66 -17.08
C GLU A 199 -11.95 -3.63 -15.69
N ALA A 200 -12.30 -4.60 -14.83
CA ALA A 200 -11.77 -4.65 -13.48
C ALA A 200 -10.27 -5.02 -13.45
N MET A 201 -9.49 -4.27 -12.68
CA MET A 201 -8.18 -4.71 -12.19
C MET A 201 -8.31 -5.18 -10.75
N VAL A 202 -8.05 -6.47 -10.51
CA VAL A 202 -8.18 -7.08 -9.18
C VAL A 202 -6.81 -7.31 -8.58
N PRO A 203 -6.38 -6.49 -7.60
CA PRO A 203 -5.13 -6.73 -6.89
C PRO A 203 -5.31 -7.79 -5.82
N VAL A 204 -4.27 -8.62 -5.66
CA VAL A 204 -4.17 -9.67 -4.63
C VAL A 204 -2.75 -9.67 -4.08
N ASP A 205 -2.60 -9.36 -2.81
CA ASP A 205 -1.33 -9.50 -2.09
C ASP A 205 -1.20 -10.93 -1.58
N MET A 206 -0.25 -11.67 -2.14
CA MET A 206 0.00 -13.08 -1.80
C MET A 206 0.62 -13.24 -0.41
N GLY A 207 1.22 -12.20 0.14
CA GLY A 207 1.77 -12.20 1.49
C GLY A 207 0.71 -11.95 2.58
N ALA A 208 -0.40 -11.30 2.23
CA ALA A 208 -1.47 -10.98 3.17
C ALA A 208 -2.52 -12.11 3.33
N ILE A 209 -2.56 -13.07 2.40
CA ILE A 209 -3.52 -14.17 2.43
C ILE A 209 -2.91 -15.37 3.15
N THR A 210 -3.56 -15.85 4.21
CA THR A 210 -3.15 -17.08 4.88
C THR A 210 -3.35 -18.29 3.97
N GLU A 211 -2.50 -19.31 4.09
CA GLU A 211 -2.53 -20.50 3.25
C GLU A 211 -3.89 -21.21 3.27
N THR A 212 -4.55 -21.23 4.42
CA THR A 212 -5.89 -21.83 4.60
C THR A 212 -7.01 -21.10 3.87
N LEU A 213 -6.87 -19.80 3.66
CA LEU A 213 -7.89 -18.99 2.97
C LEU A 213 -7.58 -18.80 1.48
N PHE A 214 -6.36 -19.13 1.05
CA PHE A 214 -5.88 -18.91 -0.31
C PHE A 214 -6.83 -19.45 -1.38
N GLU A 215 -7.22 -20.71 -1.25
CA GLU A 215 -8.08 -21.34 -2.25
C GLU A 215 -9.45 -20.69 -2.32
N SER A 216 -10.05 -20.42 -1.17
CA SER A 216 -11.34 -19.75 -1.08
C SER A 216 -11.31 -18.31 -1.61
N GLU A 217 -10.23 -17.56 -1.35
CA GLU A 217 -10.09 -16.19 -1.86
C GLU A 217 -9.83 -16.18 -3.36
N LEU A 218 -8.92 -17.01 -3.89
CA LEU A 218 -8.59 -16.97 -5.31
C LEU A 218 -9.62 -17.69 -6.19
N PHE A 219 -10.06 -18.87 -5.79
CA PHE A 219 -10.94 -19.73 -6.62
C PHE A 219 -12.42 -19.63 -6.24
N GLY A 220 -12.74 -19.04 -5.07
CA GLY A 220 -14.09 -19.02 -4.54
C GLY A 220 -14.52 -20.33 -3.88
N HIS A 221 -15.70 -20.36 -3.29
CA HIS A 221 -16.27 -21.54 -2.68
C HIS A 221 -17.79 -21.62 -2.90
N VAL A 222 -18.32 -22.83 -2.82
CA VAL A 222 -19.76 -23.07 -2.75
C VAL A 222 -20.20 -23.22 -1.30
N LYS A 223 -21.48 -22.99 -1.04
CA LYS A 223 -22.08 -23.21 0.27
C LYS A 223 -21.81 -24.64 0.75
N GLY A 224 -21.33 -24.78 2.00
CA GLY A 224 -21.01 -26.05 2.61
C GLY A 224 -19.64 -26.63 2.27
N ALA A 225 -18.78 -25.90 1.54
CA ALA A 225 -17.43 -26.33 1.21
C ALA A 225 -16.52 -26.51 2.45
N PHE A 226 -16.79 -25.77 3.52
CA PHE A 226 -16.15 -25.87 4.83
C PHE A 226 -17.11 -25.34 5.91
N THR A 227 -16.77 -25.49 7.20
CA THR A 227 -17.67 -25.26 8.34
C THR A 227 -18.35 -23.89 8.31
N ASP A 228 -17.63 -22.82 7.85
CA ASP A 228 -18.15 -21.45 7.80
C ASP A 228 -18.61 -20.99 6.40
N ALA A 229 -18.64 -21.87 5.43
CA ALA A 229 -19.12 -21.56 4.07
C ALA A 229 -20.66 -21.52 4.03
N ARG A 230 -21.25 -20.42 4.51
CA ARG A 230 -22.71 -20.24 4.60
C ARG A 230 -23.38 -19.89 3.27
N THR A 231 -22.63 -19.28 2.35
CA THR A 231 -23.10 -18.83 1.02
C THR A 231 -22.07 -19.14 -0.04
N ASP A 232 -22.49 -19.18 -1.30
CA ASP A 232 -21.57 -19.19 -2.43
C ASP A 232 -20.80 -17.87 -2.51
N ARG A 233 -19.48 -17.94 -2.75
CA ARG A 233 -18.65 -16.75 -2.92
C ARG A 233 -17.76 -16.89 -4.15
N PRO A 234 -17.80 -15.93 -5.10
CA PRO A 234 -16.88 -15.92 -6.24
C PRO A 234 -15.44 -15.61 -5.78
N GLY A 235 -14.48 -16.25 -6.43
CA GLY A 235 -13.05 -15.99 -6.19
C GLY A 235 -12.52 -14.82 -6.99
N LYS A 236 -11.28 -14.38 -6.68
CA LYS A 236 -10.60 -13.27 -7.36
C LYS A 236 -10.45 -13.53 -8.87
N PHE A 237 -10.24 -14.76 -9.29
CA PHE A 237 -10.21 -15.13 -10.71
C PHE A 237 -11.53 -14.83 -11.44
N GLU A 238 -12.67 -15.12 -10.79
CA GLU A 238 -13.98 -14.81 -11.36
C GLU A 238 -14.24 -13.32 -11.40
N VAL A 239 -13.88 -12.61 -10.34
CA VAL A 239 -14.04 -11.13 -10.27
C VAL A 239 -13.16 -10.41 -11.29
N ALA A 240 -11.97 -10.96 -11.61
CA ALA A 240 -11.05 -10.41 -12.60
C ALA A 240 -11.39 -10.83 -14.04
N ASN A 241 -12.46 -11.58 -14.25
CA ASN A 241 -12.80 -12.10 -15.58
C ASN A 241 -13.01 -10.97 -16.59
N ASN A 242 -12.44 -11.11 -17.78
CA ASN A 242 -12.30 -10.12 -18.86
C ASN A 242 -11.39 -8.92 -18.53
N GLY A 243 -10.95 -8.78 -17.28
CA GLY A 243 -10.07 -7.72 -16.79
C GLY A 243 -8.62 -8.18 -16.58
N SER A 244 -7.98 -7.61 -15.58
CA SER A 244 -6.61 -7.95 -15.17
C SER A 244 -6.58 -8.47 -13.74
N LEU A 245 -5.83 -9.54 -13.50
CA LEU A 245 -5.52 -10.06 -12.17
C LEU A 245 -4.08 -9.66 -11.84
N PHE A 246 -3.87 -8.90 -10.77
CA PHE A 246 -2.56 -8.52 -10.29
C PHE A 246 -2.21 -9.31 -9.03
N LEU A 247 -1.16 -10.15 -9.11
CA LEU A 247 -0.66 -10.95 -7.99
C LEU A 247 0.62 -10.30 -7.47
N ASP A 248 0.53 -9.59 -6.35
CA ASP A 248 1.70 -9.00 -5.70
C ASP A 248 2.38 -10.01 -4.79
N GLU A 249 3.70 -9.91 -4.67
CA GLU A 249 4.56 -10.78 -3.87
C GLU A 249 4.37 -12.27 -4.18
N ILE A 250 4.31 -12.63 -5.48
CA ILE A 250 4.10 -14.01 -5.95
C ILE A 250 5.14 -15.00 -5.40
N GLY A 251 6.35 -14.53 -5.07
CA GLY A 251 7.41 -15.33 -4.44
C GLY A 251 7.09 -15.79 -3.00
N ASN A 252 6.01 -15.29 -2.38
CA ASN A 252 5.57 -15.72 -1.05
C ASN A 252 4.62 -16.92 -1.10
N LEU A 253 4.20 -17.33 -2.32
CA LEU A 253 3.27 -18.45 -2.48
C LEU A 253 3.93 -19.79 -2.13
N SER A 254 3.29 -20.59 -1.27
CA SER A 254 3.81 -21.91 -0.92
C SER A 254 3.83 -22.86 -2.13
N TYR A 255 4.80 -23.76 -2.16
CA TYR A 255 5.05 -24.65 -3.30
C TYR A 255 3.81 -25.47 -3.71
N HIS A 256 2.98 -25.87 -2.75
CA HIS A 256 1.72 -26.60 -3.01
C HIS A 256 0.71 -25.73 -3.76
N LEU A 257 0.57 -24.47 -3.36
CA LEU A 257 -0.41 -23.57 -3.96
C LEU A 257 0.01 -23.09 -5.36
N GLN A 258 1.33 -23.08 -5.64
CA GLN A 258 1.84 -22.81 -6.98
C GLN A 258 1.31 -23.81 -8.02
N ALA A 259 1.17 -25.11 -7.67
CA ALA A 259 0.61 -26.11 -8.56
C ALA A 259 -0.86 -25.83 -8.93
N LYS A 260 -1.66 -25.35 -7.96
CA LYS A 260 -3.06 -24.97 -8.20
C LYS A 260 -3.17 -23.76 -9.09
N LEU A 261 -2.34 -22.73 -8.83
CA LEU A 261 -2.26 -21.56 -9.67
C LEU A 261 -1.88 -21.92 -11.12
N LEU A 262 -0.87 -22.74 -11.30
CA LEU A 262 -0.44 -23.22 -12.61
C LEU A 262 -1.58 -23.89 -13.37
N THR A 263 -2.32 -24.79 -12.68
CA THR A 263 -3.45 -25.50 -13.30
C THR A 263 -4.53 -24.53 -13.79
N ALA A 264 -4.87 -23.52 -13.01
CA ALA A 264 -5.84 -22.49 -13.41
C ALA A 264 -5.37 -21.69 -14.64
N LEU A 265 -4.09 -21.31 -14.67
CA LEU A 265 -3.50 -20.57 -15.79
C LEU A 265 -3.37 -21.38 -17.07
N GLN A 266 -3.08 -22.69 -16.96
CA GLN A 266 -2.95 -23.58 -18.11
C GLN A 266 -4.31 -23.91 -18.73
N ARG A 267 -5.28 -24.27 -17.88
CA ARG A 267 -6.62 -24.67 -18.33
C ARG A 267 -7.54 -23.50 -18.69
N ARG A 268 -7.14 -22.28 -18.33
CA ARG A 268 -7.99 -21.08 -18.40
C ARG A 268 -9.37 -21.31 -17.78
N SER A 269 -9.40 -22.06 -16.70
CA SER A 269 -10.61 -22.37 -15.94
C SER A 269 -10.24 -22.63 -14.49
N ILE A 270 -11.17 -22.33 -13.60
CA ILE A 270 -11.08 -22.59 -12.18
C ILE A 270 -12.22 -23.49 -11.73
N VAL A 271 -12.07 -24.07 -10.54
CA VAL A 271 -13.14 -24.80 -9.86
C VAL A 271 -13.25 -24.25 -8.44
N ARG A 272 -14.44 -23.87 -8.01
CA ARG A 272 -14.67 -23.38 -6.64
C ARG A 272 -14.44 -24.51 -5.63
N VAL A 273 -13.95 -24.16 -4.46
CA VAL A 273 -13.80 -25.11 -3.35
C VAL A 273 -15.16 -25.72 -3.02
N GLY A 274 -15.22 -27.04 -2.92
CA GLY A 274 -16.45 -27.78 -2.71
C GLY A 274 -17.29 -28.04 -3.97
N SER A 275 -16.82 -27.64 -5.16
CA SER A 275 -17.50 -27.90 -6.46
C SER A 275 -16.60 -28.76 -7.37
N ASN A 276 -17.21 -29.37 -8.38
CA ASN A 276 -16.50 -30.04 -9.48
C ASN A 276 -16.76 -29.37 -10.84
N THR A 277 -17.51 -28.25 -10.85
CA THR A 277 -17.89 -27.58 -12.11
C THR A 277 -16.79 -26.59 -12.52
N PRO A 278 -16.16 -26.74 -13.69
CA PRO A 278 -15.16 -25.81 -14.17
C PRO A 278 -15.82 -24.50 -14.63
N ILE A 279 -15.24 -23.38 -14.26
CA ILE A 279 -15.67 -22.03 -14.66
C ILE A 279 -14.58 -21.46 -15.57
N PRO A 280 -14.86 -21.16 -16.85
CA PRO A 280 -13.87 -20.57 -17.74
C PRO A 280 -13.51 -19.14 -17.30
N ILE A 281 -12.24 -18.79 -17.45
CA ILE A 281 -11.71 -17.47 -17.11
C ILE A 281 -10.94 -16.88 -18.29
N ASN A 282 -11.10 -15.58 -18.50
CA ASN A 282 -10.34 -14.81 -19.46
C ASN A 282 -9.70 -13.61 -18.75
N ILE A 283 -8.53 -13.80 -18.19
CA ILE A 283 -7.82 -12.77 -17.45
C ILE A 283 -6.50 -12.42 -18.15
N ARG A 284 -6.07 -11.15 -17.99
CA ARG A 284 -4.68 -10.76 -18.17
C ARG A 284 -3.96 -10.84 -16.85
N LEU A 285 -2.86 -11.60 -16.77
CA LEU A 285 -2.12 -11.80 -15.54
C LEU A 285 -0.93 -10.83 -15.47
N ILE A 286 -0.81 -10.14 -14.36
CA ILE A 286 0.36 -9.31 -13.99
C ILE A 286 0.83 -9.82 -12.62
N CYS A 287 2.09 -10.24 -12.51
CA CYS A 287 2.69 -10.68 -11.25
C CYS A 287 3.78 -9.71 -10.83
N ALA A 288 3.97 -9.54 -9.51
CA ALA A 288 5.08 -8.78 -8.97
C ALA A 288 5.77 -9.52 -7.83
N THR A 289 7.09 -9.28 -7.67
CA THR A 289 7.87 -9.80 -6.55
C THR A 289 9.15 -9.01 -6.35
N ASN A 290 9.67 -9.03 -5.14
CA ASN A 290 11.01 -8.54 -4.80
C ASN A 290 12.04 -9.67 -4.70
N ARG A 291 11.61 -10.95 -4.84
CA ARG A 291 12.47 -12.12 -4.73
C ARG A 291 13.04 -12.54 -6.08
N ASP A 292 14.24 -13.10 -6.05
CA ASP A 292 14.80 -13.78 -7.22
C ASP A 292 14.13 -15.16 -7.39
N LEU A 293 13.17 -15.24 -8.32
CA LEU A 293 12.45 -16.48 -8.59
C LEU A 293 13.33 -17.55 -9.23
N GLN A 294 14.42 -17.18 -9.93
CA GLN A 294 15.35 -18.16 -10.51
C GLN A 294 16.15 -18.83 -9.40
N GLU A 295 16.66 -18.05 -8.43
CA GLU A 295 17.30 -18.61 -7.25
C GLU A 295 16.35 -19.50 -6.44
N MET A 296 15.08 -19.09 -6.32
CA MET A 296 14.06 -19.92 -5.65
C MET A 296 13.77 -21.22 -6.38
N VAL A 297 13.80 -21.25 -7.71
CA VAL A 297 13.68 -22.48 -8.51
C VAL A 297 14.85 -23.43 -8.21
N GLN A 298 16.07 -22.92 -8.18
CA GLN A 298 17.26 -23.74 -7.84
C GLN A 298 17.19 -24.33 -6.43
N LYS A 299 16.52 -23.65 -5.50
CA LYS A 299 16.31 -24.08 -4.12
C LYS A 299 15.02 -24.91 -3.93
N GLU A 300 14.34 -25.28 -5.00
CA GLU A 300 13.05 -26.02 -4.99
C GLU A 300 11.93 -25.30 -4.18
N GLN A 301 12.02 -23.98 -4.05
CA GLN A 301 11.03 -23.13 -3.38
C GLN A 301 9.98 -22.55 -4.35
N PHE A 302 10.31 -22.51 -5.64
CA PHE A 302 9.41 -22.06 -6.70
C PHE A 302 9.43 -23.05 -7.87
N ARG A 303 8.26 -23.29 -8.49
CA ARG A 303 8.15 -24.22 -9.59
C ARG A 303 8.62 -23.57 -10.90
N GLU A 304 9.47 -24.25 -11.61
CA GLU A 304 9.99 -23.80 -12.90
C GLU A 304 8.88 -23.64 -13.95
N ASP A 305 7.93 -24.61 -13.99
CA ASP A 305 6.80 -24.58 -14.92
C ASP A 305 5.87 -23.39 -14.69
N LEU A 306 5.66 -22.98 -13.43
CA LEU A 306 4.92 -21.78 -13.11
C LEU A 306 5.70 -20.53 -13.52
N LEU A 307 7.00 -20.47 -13.27
CA LEU A 307 7.84 -19.35 -13.66
C LEU A 307 7.76 -19.10 -15.17
N TYR A 308 7.89 -20.13 -16.00
CA TYR A 308 7.73 -20.00 -17.45
C TYR A 308 6.35 -19.48 -17.87
N ARG A 309 5.30 -19.88 -17.12
CA ARG A 309 3.94 -19.46 -17.44
C ARG A 309 3.64 -18.01 -17.10
N ILE A 310 4.19 -17.48 -16.01
CA ILE A 310 3.97 -16.08 -15.58
C ILE A 310 4.96 -15.10 -16.19
N ASN A 311 6.15 -15.56 -16.58
CA ASN A 311 7.25 -14.73 -17.07
C ASN A 311 7.30 -14.68 -18.62
N THR A 312 6.17 -14.35 -19.25
CA THR A 312 6.17 -14.14 -20.71
C THR A 312 6.92 -12.86 -21.07
N ILE A 313 6.72 -11.80 -20.32
CA ILE A 313 7.46 -10.55 -20.40
C ILE A 313 7.99 -10.22 -19.01
N HIS A 314 9.30 -10.07 -18.89
CA HIS A 314 9.96 -9.62 -17.68
C HIS A 314 10.20 -8.12 -17.71
N VAL A 315 9.88 -7.48 -16.61
CA VAL A 315 10.04 -6.03 -16.41
C VAL A 315 10.66 -5.80 -15.04
N GLU A 316 11.79 -5.13 -15.00
CA GLU A 316 12.48 -4.78 -13.77
C GLU A 316 12.37 -3.27 -13.50
N ILE A 317 11.95 -2.90 -12.28
CA ILE A 317 11.95 -1.51 -11.85
C ILE A 317 13.27 -1.23 -11.13
N PRO A 318 14.09 -0.30 -11.63
CA PRO A 318 15.36 0.02 -10.99
C PRO A 318 15.13 0.62 -9.60
N PRO A 319 16.00 0.31 -8.62
CA PRO A 319 15.94 0.93 -7.30
C PRO A 319 16.22 2.44 -7.40
N LEU A 320 15.72 3.19 -6.43
CA LEU A 320 15.76 4.67 -6.46
C LEU A 320 17.19 5.22 -6.51
N ARG A 321 18.16 4.54 -5.89
CA ARG A 321 19.60 4.89 -5.95
C ARG A 321 20.22 4.83 -7.35
N GLU A 322 19.62 4.08 -8.27
CA GLU A 322 20.06 3.98 -9.68
C GLU A 322 19.38 5.01 -10.60
N ARG A 323 18.48 5.83 -10.04
CA ARG A 323 17.80 6.93 -10.72
C ARG A 323 17.79 8.22 -9.90
N PRO A 324 18.97 8.77 -9.57
CA PRO A 324 19.10 9.93 -8.69
C PRO A 324 18.43 11.20 -9.24
N GLU A 325 18.24 11.28 -10.56
CA GLU A 325 17.54 12.37 -11.24
C GLU A 325 16.06 12.45 -10.81
N ASP A 326 15.47 11.30 -10.47
CA ASP A 326 14.04 11.21 -10.12
C ASP A 326 13.76 11.56 -8.65
N ILE A 327 14.80 11.62 -7.79
CA ILE A 327 14.63 11.81 -6.33
C ILE A 327 14.03 13.18 -6.02
N VAL A 328 14.56 14.24 -6.59
CA VAL A 328 14.09 15.61 -6.31
C VAL A 328 12.68 15.83 -6.85
N PRO A 329 12.34 15.49 -8.10
CA PRO A 329 10.97 15.61 -8.59
C PRO A 329 9.95 14.79 -7.77
N LEU A 330 10.29 13.57 -7.36
CA LEU A 330 9.44 12.77 -6.46
C LEU A 330 9.25 13.46 -5.10
N THR A 331 10.32 14.02 -4.54
CA THR A 331 10.25 14.77 -3.28
C THR A 331 9.30 15.98 -3.40
N GLU A 332 9.37 16.73 -4.48
CA GLU A 332 8.49 17.89 -4.73
C GLU A 332 7.01 17.47 -4.88
N ILE A 333 6.75 16.32 -5.51
CA ILE A 333 5.41 15.73 -5.57
C ILE A 333 4.91 15.41 -4.15
N PHE A 334 5.73 14.77 -3.32
CA PHE A 334 5.36 14.44 -1.95
C PHE A 334 5.19 15.68 -1.08
N ILE A 335 6.05 16.70 -1.23
CA ILE A 335 5.87 18.00 -0.55
C ILE A 335 4.51 18.59 -0.89
N THR A 336 4.15 18.64 -2.18
CA THR A 336 2.86 19.15 -2.62
C THR A 336 1.70 18.32 -2.04
N LYS A 337 1.81 17.00 -2.06
CA LYS A 337 0.82 16.07 -1.51
C LYS A 337 0.58 16.34 -0.02
N TYR A 338 1.64 16.32 0.78
CA TYR A 338 1.54 16.40 2.24
C TYR A 338 1.30 17.81 2.77
N THR A 339 1.79 18.86 2.11
CA THR A 339 1.40 20.23 2.46
C THR A 339 -0.10 20.47 2.27
N ASN A 340 -0.68 19.90 1.22
CA ASN A 340 -2.14 19.93 1.01
C ASN A 340 -2.89 19.13 2.08
N ILE A 341 -2.44 17.91 2.39
CA ILE A 341 -3.07 17.04 3.40
C ILE A 341 -3.06 17.71 4.78
N TYR A 342 -1.92 18.27 5.19
CA TYR A 342 -1.77 18.88 6.52
C TYR A 342 -2.16 20.36 6.58
N GLY A 343 -2.66 20.93 5.47
CA GLY A 343 -3.09 22.33 5.41
C GLY A 343 -1.96 23.33 5.66
N LYS A 344 -0.70 22.93 5.40
CA LYS A 344 0.48 23.80 5.51
C LYS A 344 0.63 24.65 4.24
N LYS A 345 1.39 25.74 4.35
CA LYS A 345 1.75 26.55 3.18
C LYS A 345 2.64 25.73 2.24
N PRO A 346 2.65 26.05 0.92
CA PRO A 346 3.59 25.44 -0.01
C PRO A 346 5.03 25.60 0.50
N MET A 347 5.75 24.47 0.53
CA MET A 347 7.14 24.42 0.99
C MET A 347 8.09 24.24 -0.17
N THR A 348 9.32 24.74 -0.03
CA THR A 348 10.38 24.62 -1.04
C THR A 348 11.61 23.96 -0.45
N LEU A 349 12.35 23.21 -1.30
CA LEU A 349 13.61 22.56 -0.93
C LEU A 349 14.78 23.52 -1.13
N THR A 350 15.69 23.57 -0.16
CA THR A 350 17.00 24.20 -0.35
C THR A 350 17.93 23.30 -1.19
N ASP A 351 18.97 23.89 -1.80
CA ASP A 351 19.92 23.10 -2.60
C ASP A 351 20.72 22.11 -1.73
N ASP A 352 21.05 22.46 -0.48
CA ASP A 352 21.64 21.53 0.50
C ASP A 352 20.73 20.31 0.75
N ALA A 353 19.42 20.52 0.87
CA ALA A 353 18.46 19.42 1.02
C ALA A 353 18.43 18.52 -0.23
N LYS A 354 18.43 19.09 -1.43
CA LYS A 354 18.44 18.33 -2.68
C LYS A 354 19.69 17.46 -2.81
N GLU A 355 20.86 17.99 -2.46
CA GLU A 355 22.11 17.22 -2.49
C GLU A 355 22.11 16.09 -1.48
N LYS A 356 21.68 16.37 -0.25
CA LYS A 356 21.57 15.35 0.80
C LYS A 356 20.58 14.22 0.43
N LEU A 357 19.43 14.56 -0.15
CA LEU A 357 18.45 13.58 -0.62
C LEU A 357 19.03 12.68 -1.72
N LYS A 358 19.74 13.26 -2.70
CA LYS A 358 20.39 12.49 -3.78
C LYS A 358 21.51 11.57 -3.27
N ALA A 359 22.19 11.93 -2.20
CA ALA A 359 23.30 11.17 -1.64
C ALA A 359 22.85 9.94 -0.81
N GLN A 360 21.56 9.82 -0.50
CA GLN A 360 21.05 8.70 0.30
C GLN A 360 20.87 7.43 -0.53
N PRO A 361 21.13 6.24 0.06
CA PRO A 361 21.00 4.96 -0.64
C PRO A 361 19.55 4.51 -0.87
N TRP A 362 18.58 5.06 -0.14
CA TRP A 362 17.14 4.75 -0.24
C TRP A 362 16.86 3.25 -0.31
N LEU A 363 17.25 2.49 0.70
CA LEU A 363 17.06 1.04 0.74
C LEU A 363 15.57 0.62 0.71
N GLY A 364 14.70 1.47 1.25
CA GLY A 364 13.24 1.33 1.15
C GLY A 364 12.63 2.07 -0.05
N ASN A 365 13.47 2.59 -0.97
CA ASN A 365 13.09 3.22 -2.22
C ASN A 365 12.10 4.39 -2.06
N ILE A 366 11.06 4.46 -2.91
CA ILE A 366 10.07 5.54 -2.91
C ILE A 366 9.28 5.57 -1.60
N ARG A 367 8.99 4.40 -1.00
CA ARG A 367 8.27 4.33 0.29
C ARG A 367 9.06 4.96 1.43
N GLU A 368 10.38 4.76 1.47
CA GLU A 368 11.26 5.40 2.45
C GLU A 368 11.36 6.90 2.20
N LEU A 369 11.51 7.32 0.94
CA LEU A 369 11.53 8.72 0.55
C LEU A 369 10.23 9.42 0.96
N GLU A 370 9.08 8.83 0.64
CA GLU A 370 7.76 9.37 0.97
C GLU A 370 7.59 9.58 2.48
N HIS A 371 7.90 8.57 3.31
CA HIS A 371 7.85 8.69 4.78
C HIS A 371 8.82 9.74 5.33
N THR A 372 10.01 9.85 4.73
CA THR A 372 11.03 10.82 5.16
C THR A 372 10.55 12.25 4.87
N VAL A 373 9.95 12.48 3.69
CA VAL A 373 9.38 13.78 3.32
C VAL A 373 8.17 14.13 4.18
N GLU A 374 7.27 13.17 4.39
CA GLU A 374 6.10 13.36 5.25
C GLU A 374 6.52 13.78 6.67
N LYS A 375 7.48 13.06 7.27
CA LYS A 375 8.02 13.40 8.60
C LYS A 375 8.63 14.79 8.62
N ALA A 376 9.42 15.15 7.60
CA ALA A 376 10.03 16.47 7.50
C ALA A 376 8.97 17.59 7.45
N ILE A 377 7.90 17.40 6.69
CA ILE A 377 6.79 18.36 6.59
C ILE A 377 6.06 18.51 7.92
N ILE A 378 5.78 17.41 8.63
CA ILE A 378 5.07 17.45 9.92
C ILE A 378 5.87 18.27 10.94
N ILE A 379 7.20 18.08 11.00
CA ILE A 379 8.09 18.67 12.02
C ILE A 379 8.54 20.09 11.65
N ALA A 380 8.52 20.44 10.36
CA ALA A 380 9.02 21.74 9.91
C ALA A 380 8.19 22.91 10.46
N ASP A 381 8.88 23.91 11.02
CA ASP A 381 8.31 25.16 11.50
C ASP A 381 8.37 26.30 10.46
N SER A 382 9.06 26.07 9.33
CA SER A 382 9.26 27.06 8.26
C SER A 382 8.69 26.59 6.92
N ASP A 383 8.49 27.52 5.99
CA ASP A 383 8.02 27.21 4.63
C ASP A 383 9.18 26.73 3.70
N THR A 384 10.39 26.50 4.27
CA THR A 384 11.55 25.95 3.57
C THR A 384 12.08 24.73 4.27
N LEU A 385 12.37 23.69 3.52
CA LEU A 385 12.97 22.45 4.01
C LEU A 385 14.45 22.44 3.66
N ASP A 386 15.29 22.47 4.69
CA ASP A 386 16.75 22.30 4.58
C ASP A 386 17.17 20.86 4.88
N GLY A 387 18.46 20.59 4.71
CA GLY A 387 18.99 19.24 4.95
C GLY A 387 18.92 18.76 6.40
N ASN A 388 18.59 19.64 7.37
CA ASN A 388 18.45 19.26 8.79
C ASN A 388 17.01 18.85 9.11
N ASN A 389 16.04 19.21 8.26
CA ASN A 389 14.66 18.76 8.40
C ASN A 389 14.49 17.28 8.07
N PHE A 390 15.46 16.68 7.34
CA PHE A 390 15.43 15.27 6.97
C PHE A 390 16.25 14.43 7.95
N ASP A 391 15.58 13.55 8.68
CA ASP A 391 16.20 12.61 9.60
C ASP A 391 16.59 11.35 8.82
N PHE A 392 17.81 11.34 8.31
CA PHE A 392 18.35 10.17 7.62
C PHE A 392 18.83 9.13 8.66
N PRO A 393 18.54 7.84 8.47
CA PRO A 393 19.14 6.80 9.29
C PRO A 393 20.66 6.97 9.24
N ARG A 394 21.29 7.22 10.39
CA ARG A 394 22.76 7.24 10.45
C ARG A 394 23.23 5.93 9.82
N LYS A 395 24.12 6.01 8.81
CA LYS A 395 24.84 4.83 8.34
C LYS A 395 25.36 4.11 9.60
N ARG A 396 24.70 3.02 9.96
CA ARG A 396 25.42 2.02 10.77
C ARG A 396 26.57 1.64 9.86
N GLU A 397 27.78 2.04 10.25
CA GLU A 397 28.96 1.46 9.64
C GLU A 397 28.70 -0.03 9.65
N ALA A 398 28.56 -0.61 8.46
CA ALA A 398 28.42 -2.05 8.33
C ALA A 398 29.59 -2.60 9.15
N PRO A 399 29.37 -3.57 10.05
CA PRO A 399 30.47 -4.20 10.73
C PRO A 399 31.42 -4.60 9.60
N VAL A 400 32.63 -4.06 9.63
CA VAL A 400 33.67 -4.39 8.67
C VAL A 400 33.64 -5.91 8.64
N LYS A 401 33.20 -6.50 7.50
CA LYS A 401 33.36 -7.92 7.25
C LYS A 401 34.87 -8.13 7.19
N ASN A 402 35.45 -8.25 8.36
CA ASN A 402 36.75 -8.84 8.43
C ASN A 402 36.51 -10.30 8.05
N ASP A 403 36.91 -10.68 6.85
CA ASP A 403 37.05 -12.07 6.45
C ASP A 403 38.17 -12.69 7.29
N ILE A 404 37.96 -12.67 8.60
CA ILE A 404 38.85 -13.26 9.58
C ILE A 404 38.51 -14.74 9.61
N THR A 405 39.35 -15.54 9.00
CA THR A 405 39.13 -16.98 8.81
C THR A 405 39.66 -17.80 9.97
N THR A 406 40.55 -17.26 10.79
CA THR A 406 41.18 -17.98 11.88
C THR A 406 41.20 -17.20 13.21
N LEU A 407 41.24 -17.92 14.33
CA LEU A 407 41.39 -17.33 15.68
C LEU A 407 42.70 -16.48 15.82
N GLU A 408 43.75 -16.87 15.12
CA GLU A 408 45.02 -16.15 15.12
C GLU A 408 44.92 -14.79 14.42
N GLU A 409 44.23 -14.72 13.29
CA GLU A 409 43.95 -13.45 12.57
C GLU A 409 43.07 -12.51 13.39
N MET A 410 42.09 -13.07 14.12
CA MET A 410 41.25 -12.28 15.01
C MET A 410 42.06 -11.71 16.18
N GLU A 411 42.90 -12.53 16.82
CA GLU A 411 43.81 -12.08 17.88
C GLU A 411 44.77 -10.99 17.40
N HIS A 412 45.40 -11.21 16.23
CA HIS A 412 46.30 -10.23 15.63
C HIS A 412 45.60 -8.88 15.43
N THR A 413 44.41 -8.89 14.82
CA THR A 413 43.65 -7.68 14.55
C THR A 413 43.22 -6.97 15.84
N MET A 414 42.76 -7.70 16.86
CA MET A 414 42.41 -7.13 18.15
C MET A 414 43.59 -6.51 18.89
N ILE A 415 44.75 -7.18 18.87
CA ILE A 415 45.96 -6.64 19.50
C ILE A 415 46.43 -5.37 18.79
N LYS A 416 46.45 -5.39 17.46
CA LYS A 416 46.85 -4.24 16.65
C LYS A 416 45.94 -3.04 16.90
N ALA A 417 44.62 -3.23 16.84
CA ALA A 417 43.64 -2.17 17.10
C ALA A 417 43.77 -1.59 18.52
N ALA A 418 44.02 -2.44 19.51
CA ALA A 418 44.25 -1.98 20.87
C ALA A 418 45.61 -1.22 21.03
N MET A 419 46.65 -1.64 20.33
CA MET A 419 47.94 -0.94 20.29
C MET A 419 47.79 0.46 19.70
N ASP A 420 47.08 0.58 18.56
CA ASP A 420 46.83 1.86 17.92
C ASP A 420 45.98 2.79 18.80
N LYS A 421 44.94 2.26 19.44
CA LYS A 421 44.05 3.02 20.35
C LYS A 421 44.76 3.58 21.59
N PHE A 422 45.68 2.83 22.14
CA PHE A 422 46.39 3.22 23.38
C PHE A 422 47.83 3.67 23.13
N GLY A 423 48.24 4.00 21.90
CA GLY A 423 49.55 4.56 21.55
C GLY A 423 50.71 3.66 21.99
N GLY A 424 50.55 2.35 21.92
CA GLY A 424 51.62 1.39 22.31
C GLY A 424 51.78 1.16 23.81
N ASN A 425 50.92 1.68 24.67
CA ASN A 425 51.02 1.44 26.13
C ASN A 425 50.59 0.02 26.51
N LEU A 426 51.56 -0.87 26.62
CA LEU A 426 51.35 -2.32 26.87
C LEU A 426 50.49 -2.62 28.11
N SER A 427 50.55 -1.78 29.15
CA SER A 427 49.79 -2.00 30.38
C SER A 427 48.30 -1.74 30.16
N LEU A 428 47.92 -0.67 29.41
CA LEU A 428 46.55 -0.34 29.06
C LEU A 428 46.00 -1.33 28.05
N VAL A 429 46.79 -1.72 27.05
CA VAL A 429 46.42 -2.74 26.05
C VAL A 429 46.14 -4.08 26.70
N ALA A 430 47.01 -4.57 27.60
CA ALA A 430 46.84 -5.84 28.32
C ALA A 430 45.55 -5.82 29.16
N ASN A 431 45.29 -4.73 29.86
CA ASN A 431 44.09 -4.56 30.68
C ASN A 431 42.82 -4.54 29.81
N GLN A 432 42.84 -3.84 28.68
CA GLN A 432 41.70 -3.79 27.72
C GLN A 432 41.38 -5.15 27.12
N LEU A 433 42.42 -5.96 26.84
CA LEU A 433 42.29 -7.29 26.25
C LEU A 433 42.05 -8.40 27.30
N GLY A 434 42.07 -8.08 28.60
CA GLY A 434 41.84 -9.04 29.67
C GLY A 434 42.95 -10.09 29.81
N ILE A 435 44.18 -9.78 29.36
CA ILE A 435 45.34 -10.69 29.42
C ILE A 435 46.50 -10.09 30.24
N SER A 436 47.44 -10.96 30.70
CA SER A 436 48.62 -10.48 31.39
C SER A 436 49.53 -9.71 30.42
N ARG A 437 50.31 -8.75 30.97
CA ARG A 437 51.32 -8.01 30.20
C ARG A 437 52.35 -8.93 29.55
N GLN A 438 52.71 -10.03 30.26
CA GLN A 438 53.65 -11.03 29.74
C GLN A 438 53.05 -11.81 28.56
N THR A 439 51.76 -12.17 28.65
CA THR A 439 51.02 -12.83 27.55
C THR A 439 50.93 -11.93 26.33
N LEU A 440 50.65 -10.64 26.54
CA LEU A 440 50.59 -9.64 25.46
C LEU A 440 51.96 -9.52 24.77
N TYR A 441 53.04 -9.41 25.54
CA TYR A 441 54.38 -9.32 24.99
C TYR A 441 54.77 -10.54 24.14
N ASN A 442 54.45 -11.75 24.59
CA ASN A 442 54.68 -12.97 23.82
C ASN A 442 53.86 -13.01 22.51
N LYS A 443 52.63 -12.49 22.53
CA LYS A 443 51.78 -12.41 21.35
C LYS A 443 52.24 -11.33 20.35
N ILE A 444 52.66 -10.17 20.82
CA ILE A 444 53.27 -9.12 19.98
C ILE A 444 54.52 -9.67 19.27
N LYS A 445 55.39 -10.40 20.00
CA LYS A 445 56.58 -11.03 19.43
C LYS A 445 56.24 -12.12 18.42
N ARG A 446 55.16 -12.88 18.65
CA ARG A 446 54.68 -13.95 17.73
C ARG A 446 54.08 -13.39 16.43
N TYR A 447 53.38 -12.26 16.50
CA TYR A 447 52.67 -11.63 15.39
C TYR A 447 53.46 -10.49 14.71
N GLU A 448 54.72 -10.25 15.18
CA GLU A 448 55.63 -9.20 14.66
C GLU A 448 54.97 -7.79 14.63
N LEU A 449 54.19 -7.45 15.69
CA LEU A 449 53.50 -6.19 15.90
C LEU A 449 54.36 -5.15 16.63
#